data_bee3b92468605257a43a0784e139b334
#
_entry.id   bee3b92468605257a43a0784e139b334
#
_cell.length_a   1.000
_cell.length_b   1.000
_cell.length_c   1.000
_cell.angle_alpha   90.00
_cell.angle_beta   90.00
_cell.angle_gamma   90.00
#
_symmetry.space_group_name_H-M   'P 1'
#
loop_
_entity.id
_entity.type
_entity.pdbx_description
1 polymer ?
#
loop_
_entity_poly.entity_id
_entity_poly.type
_entity_poly.pdbx_seq_one_letter_code
_entity_poly.pdbx_strand_id
1 'polypeptide(L)'
;MFIPREKKRQLPSSLFKFSAFCRGLHYHCFRIKGWQLPHTVPLIMLATLFVWMTVWVLGTLPYYSHGFKNEKPPLATRAGSSALALIPFIFTSGSRFNPISLATGISHEKLQVFHQYGARILLFISVLHGIPMLVQPYLDGKRSSGGDPAAGRTAMQEAWDNNPHFESGTVLIVLLVWINISSMRFFRRLHYEFFVFQHVIITVAFLANLFPHSNVTYMDSWNYLFATVALIIWSWLGRLVLSIYCNKLSTAHAQLENLNEGMTRISLKTHIKWKPGQYIYLRFPFLKVLQSHPFTITTIPSTDSDTSVIQILARAKGGITRKLYDRAKQGKTHIPVFIDGPYGGPNNLKGYKHILLLSGGTGVTCNFPLLLDLVRKMENGETECELIDFVWSVRSRSK
;
A
#
# COMPACT_ATOMS: atom_id res chain seq x y z
N MET A 1 4.39 -12.94 -49.55
CA MET A 1 3.18 -12.12 -49.40
C MET A 1 3.53 -10.98 -48.43
N PHE A 2 3.80 -9.78 -48.93
CA PHE A 2 4.21 -8.62 -48.14
C PHE A 2 2.95 -8.06 -47.43
N ILE A 3 2.88 -8.17 -46.11
CA ILE A 3 1.88 -7.44 -45.29
C ILE A 3 2.40 -6.02 -45.17
N PRO A 4 1.62 -4.98 -45.57
CA PRO A 4 2.07 -3.60 -45.43
C PRO A 4 2.20 -3.28 -43.93
N ARG A 5 3.37 -2.80 -43.50
CA ARG A 5 3.55 -2.20 -42.17
C ARG A 5 2.57 -1.03 -42.05
N GLU A 6 1.51 -1.17 -41.28
CA GLU A 6 0.69 -0.02 -40.87
C GLU A 6 1.64 1.04 -40.28
N LYS A 7 1.66 2.22 -40.88
CA LYS A 7 2.30 3.41 -40.31
C LYS A 7 1.62 3.74 -38.96
N LYS A 8 2.16 3.20 -37.88
CA LYS A 8 1.74 3.65 -36.53
C LYS A 8 1.97 5.16 -36.48
N ARG A 9 0.91 5.92 -36.19
CA ARG A 9 0.96 7.36 -35.96
C ARG A 9 2.01 7.64 -34.91
N GLN A 10 3.15 8.18 -35.33
CA GLN A 10 4.14 8.70 -34.38
C GLN A 10 3.49 9.87 -33.65
N LEU A 11 3.46 9.82 -32.33
CA LEU A 11 3.03 10.94 -31.50
C LEU A 11 3.89 12.18 -31.86
N PRO A 12 3.31 13.39 -31.92
CA PRO A 12 4.07 14.61 -32.15
C PRO A 12 5.26 14.71 -31.19
N SER A 13 6.40 15.17 -31.68
CA SER A 13 7.64 15.25 -30.86
C SER A 13 7.47 16.09 -29.59
N SER A 14 6.57 17.06 -29.59
CA SER A 14 6.17 17.87 -28.43
C SER A 14 5.48 17.04 -27.35
N LEU A 15 4.57 16.14 -27.72
CA LEU A 15 3.90 15.26 -26.78
C LEU A 15 4.86 14.22 -26.18
N PHE A 16 5.83 13.77 -26.96
CA PHE A 16 6.87 12.85 -26.48
C PHE A 16 7.79 13.54 -25.46
N LYS A 17 8.22 14.77 -25.71
CA LYS A 17 9.02 15.59 -24.79
C LYS A 17 8.24 15.90 -23.51
N PHE A 18 6.99 16.28 -23.62
CA PHE A 18 6.10 16.49 -22.45
C PHE A 18 5.92 15.22 -21.61
N SER A 19 5.65 14.09 -22.25
CA SER A 19 5.55 12.79 -21.58
C SER A 19 6.86 12.37 -20.90
N ALA A 20 8.01 12.65 -21.50
CA ALA A 20 9.33 12.39 -20.90
C ALA A 20 9.58 13.30 -19.69
N PHE A 21 9.23 14.58 -19.77
CA PHE A 21 9.28 15.51 -18.65
C PHE A 21 8.40 15.06 -17.49
N CYS A 22 7.15 14.71 -17.75
CA CYS A 22 6.22 14.20 -16.72
C CYS A 22 6.76 12.92 -16.05
N ARG A 23 7.37 12.00 -16.81
CA ARG A 23 8.03 10.81 -16.26
C ARG A 23 9.24 11.16 -15.42
N GLY A 24 10.11 12.07 -15.90
CA GLY A 24 11.25 12.56 -15.12
C GLY A 24 10.82 13.14 -13.79
N LEU A 25 9.78 13.97 -13.79
CA LEU A 25 9.19 14.53 -12.58
C LEU A 25 8.59 13.45 -11.68
N HIS A 26 7.90 12.45 -12.25
CA HIS A 26 7.29 11.36 -11.48
C HIS A 26 8.32 10.52 -10.73
N TYR A 27 9.47 10.23 -11.35
CA TYR A 27 10.51 9.39 -10.72
C TYR A 27 11.52 10.18 -9.89
N HIS A 28 11.50 11.51 -9.95
CA HIS A 28 12.37 12.34 -9.12
C HIS A 28 12.02 12.13 -7.63
N CYS A 29 13.06 12.07 -6.79
CA CYS A 29 12.92 11.79 -5.38
C CYS A 29 13.85 12.71 -4.56
N PHE A 30 13.28 13.45 -3.64
CA PHE A 30 14.05 14.32 -2.75
C PHE A 30 14.65 13.52 -1.58
N ARG A 31 15.91 13.80 -1.26
CA ARG A 31 16.59 13.24 -0.08
C ARG A 31 16.95 14.38 0.86
N ILE A 32 16.45 14.33 2.10
CA ILE A 32 16.74 15.31 3.14
C ILE A 32 17.39 14.60 4.32
N LYS A 33 18.64 14.91 4.64
CA LYS A 33 19.39 14.33 5.78
C LYS A 33 19.29 12.79 5.87
N GLY A 34 19.44 12.09 4.74
CA GLY A 34 19.33 10.63 4.66
C GLY A 34 17.89 10.07 4.63
N TRP A 35 16.88 10.90 4.76
CA TRP A 35 15.47 10.52 4.59
C TRP A 35 15.07 10.66 3.12
N GLN A 36 14.51 9.61 2.58
CA GLN A 36 13.97 9.61 1.23
C GLN A 36 12.48 9.92 1.31
N LEU A 37 12.08 11.05 0.71
CA LEU A 37 10.68 11.43 0.55
C LEU A 37 10.01 10.57 -0.54
N PRO A 38 8.68 10.56 -0.61
CA PRO A 38 7.97 10.00 -1.76
C PRO A 38 8.44 10.61 -3.08
N HIS A 39 8.20 9.91 -4.17
CA HIS A 39 8.38 10.47 -5.51
C HIS A 39 7.55 11.75 -5.66
N THR A 40 8.00 12.65 -6.54
CA THR A 40 7.47 14.02 -6.64
C THR A 40 5.96 14.06 -6.88
N VAL A 41 5.42 13.22 -7.78
CA VAL A 41 3.97 13.25 -8.08
C VAL A 41 3.12 12.82 -6.88
N PRO A 42 3.34 11.64 -6.24
CA PRO A 42 2.66 11.31 -4.99
C PRO A 42 2.83 12.36 -3.90
N LEU A 43 4.02 12.98 -3.79
CA LEU A 43 4.28 14.03 -2.81
C LEU A 43 3.43 15.27 -3.07
N ILE A 44 3.35 15.74 -4.32
CA ILE A 44 2.50 16.88 -4.70
C ILE A 44 1.03 16.56 -4.41
N MET A 45 0.54 15.39 -4.81
CA MET A 45 -0.86 14.98 -4.55
C MET A 45 -1.19 14.98 -3.05
N LEU A 46 -0.29 14.44 -2.22
CA LEU A 46 -0.47 14.40 -0.76
C LEU A 46 -0.37 15.77 -0.14
N ALA A 47 0.55 16.62 -0.61
CA ALA A 47 0.67 18.01 -0.15
C ALA A 47 -0.58 18.82 -0.53
N THR A 48 -1.08 18.68 -1.76
CA THR A 48 -2.33 19.32 -2.20
C THR A 48 -3.52 18.85 -1.35
N LEU A 49 -3.64 17.56 -1.09
CA LEU A 49 -4.69 17.01 -0.21
C LEU A 49 -4.58 17.59 1.20
N PHE A 50 -3.38 17.64 1.77
CA PHE A 50 -3.13 18.18 3.10
C PHE A 50 -3.50 19.69 3.18
N VAL A 51 -3.03 20.49 2.23
CA VAL A 51 -3.32 21.92 2.16
C VAL A 51 -4.82 22.15 1.98
N TRP A 52 -5.45 21.44 1.04
CA TRP A 52 -6.88 21.55 0.79
C TRP A 52 -7.71 21.24 2.03
N MET A 53 -7.43 20.14 2.73
CA MET A 53 -8.13 19.78 3.95
C MET A 53 -7.88 20.77 5.09
N THR A 54 -6.64 21.26 5.22
CA THR A 54 -6.30 22.26 6.24
C THR A 54 -7.03 23.58 5.99
N VAL A 55 -7.05 24.05 4.74
CA VAL A 55 -7.79 25.26 4.36
C VAL A 55 -9.30 25.08 4.57
N TRP A 56 -9.85 23.93 4.19
CA TRP A 56 -11.27 23.61 4.42
C TRP A 56 -11.64 23.63 5.91
N VAL A 57 -10.80 23.06 6.76
CA VAL A 57 -11.04 22.95 8.21
C VAL A 57 -10.82 24.29 8.91
N LEU A 58 -9.73 25.02 8.59
CA LEU A 58 -9.32 26.25 9.29
C LEU A 58 -9.75 27.54 8.58
N GLY A 59 -10.16 27.49 7.32
CA GLY A 59 -10.44 28.70 6.53
C GLY A 59 -11.74 29.41 6.86
N THR A 60 -12.62 28.81 7.66
CA THR A 60 -13.92 29.38 8.03
C THR A 60 -14.06 29.60 9.53
N LEU A 61 -14.60 30.78 9.90
CA LEU A 61 -14.96 31.13 11.29
C LEU A 61 -16.45 30.88 11.50
N PRO A 62 -16.91 30.71 12.75
CA PRO A 62 -16.13 30.66 13.99
C PRO A 62 -15.49 29.29 14.22
N TYR A 63 -14.44 29.24 15.05
CA TYR A 63 -13.82 27.97 15.47
C TYR A 63 -14.55 27.35 16.67
N TYR A 64 -15.03 28.19 17.58
CA TYR A 64 -15.75 27.79 18.78
C TYR A 64 -17.19 28.32 18.74
N SER A 65 -18.10 27.64 19.40
CA SER A 65 -19.47 28.09 19.53
C SER A 65 -19.54 29.27 20.51
N HIS A 66 -20.40 30.24 20.19
CA HIS A 66 -20.67 31.41 21.02
C HIS A 66 -22.09 31.48 21.52
N GLY A 67 -22.93 30.50 21.14
CA GLY A 67 -24.37 30.50 21.40
C GLY A 67 -24.77 29.73 22.65
N PHE A 68 -25.37 28.57 22.44
CA PHE A 68 -25.98 27.80 23.53
C PHE A 68 -24.98 26.85 24.21
N LYS A 69 -25.24 26.58 25.49
CA LYS A 69 -24.51 25.59 26.30
C LYS A 69 -24.54 24.23 25.58
N ASN A 70 -23.40 23.58 25.40
CA ASN A 70 -23.22 22.27 24.79
C ASN A 70 -23.32 22.20 23.25
N GLU A 71 -23.23 23.33 22.53
CA GLU A 71 -23.05 23.28 21.08
C GLU A 71 -21.68 22.69 20.71
N LYS A 72 -21.67 21.83 19.70
CA LYS A 72 -20.40 21.28 19.16
C LYS A 72 -19.60 22.38 18.47
N PRO A 73 -18.28 22.48 18.72
CA PRO A 73 -17.45 23.48 18.08
C PRO A 73 -17.49 23.31 16.54
N PRO A 74 -17.75 24.35 15.76
CA PRO A 74 -17.78 24.25 14.31
C PRO A 74 -16.48 23.75 13.69
N LEU A 75 -15.33 24.10 14.29
CA LEU A 75 -14.03 23.58 13.89
C LEU A 75 -13.97 22.06 14.07
N ALA A 76 -14.39 21.54 15.24
CA ALA A 76 -14.40 20.13 15.51
C ALA A 76 -15.30 19.36 14.53
N THR A 77 -16.48 19.88 14.23
CA THR A 77 -17.44 19.27 13.30
C THR A 77 -16.83 19.13 11.91
N ARG A 78 -16.24 20.22 11.36
CA ARG A 78 -15.58 20.19 10.04
C ARG A 78 -14.39 19.25 10.01
N ALA A 79 -13.55 19.26 11.05
CA ALA A 79 -12.40 18.39 11.15
C ALA A 79 -12.82 16.90 11.26
N GLY A 80 -13.85 16.60 12.08
CA GLY A 80 -14.38 15.24 12.23
C GLY A 80 -14.93 14.66 10.94
N SER A 81 -15.76 15.43 10.20
CA SER A 81 -16.29 15.01 8.91
C SER A 81 -15.17 14.80 7.88
N SER A 82 -14.17 15.68 7.87
CA SER A 82 -13.00 15.55 6.99
C SER A 82 -12.16 14.31 7.33
N ALA A 83 -11.98 14.01 8.63
CA ALA A 83 -11.31 12.81 9.07
C ALA A 83 -12.04 11.54 8.63
N LEU A 84 -13.37 11.47 8.79
CA LEU A 84 -14.19 10.35 8.34
C LEU A 84 -14.09 10.12 6.83
N ALA A 85 -14.09 11.19 6.02
CA ALA A 85 -13.99 11.12 4.57
C ALA A 85 -12.66 10.52 4.08
N LEU A 86 -11.57 10.64 4.87
CA LEU A 86 -10.27 10.04 4.55
C LEU A 86 -10.22 8.52 4.76
N ILE A 87 -11.04 7.96 5.63
CA ILE A 87 -10.93 6.57 6.07
C ILE A 87 -11.11 5.58 4.91
N PRO A 88 -12.15 5.66 4.06
CA PRO A 88 -12.29 4.75 2.92
C PRO A 88 -11.07 4.75 2.00
N PHE A 89 -10.49 5.92 1.75
CA PHE A 89 -9.30 6.08 0.92
C PHE A 89 -8.06 5.44 1.54
N ILE A 90 -7.85 5.62 2.86
CA ILE A 90 -6.71 5.03 3.57
C ILE A 90 -6.81 3.50 3.55
N PHE A 91 -7.98 2.92 3.83
CA PHE A 91 -8.17 1.48 3.80
C PHE A 91 -8.00 0.89 2.39
N THR A 92 -8.55 1.57 1.38
CA THR A 92 -8.42 1.14 -0.02
C THR A 92 -6.96 1.15 -0.47
N SER A 93 -6.23 2.24 -0.21
CA SER A 93 -4.82 2.37 -0.62
C SER A 93 -3.88 1.41 0.12
N GLY A 94 -4.28 0.91 1.31
CA GLY A 94 -3.56 -0.12 2.06
C GLY A 94 -3.84 -1.56 1.59
N SER A 95 -4.90 -1.79 0.82
CA SER A 95 -5.36 -3.11 0.41
C SER A 95 -4.64 -3.63 -0.84
N ARG A 96 -4.33 -4.94 -0.88
CA ARG A 96 -3.65 -5.56 -2.05
C ARG A 96 -4.56 -5.65 -3.27
N PHE A 97 -5.80 -6.06 -3.07
CA PHE A 97 -6.82 -6.07 -4.10
C PHE A 97 -7.74 -4.88 -3.88
N ASN A 98 -7.68 -3.89 -4.74
CA ASN A 98 -8.41 -2.64 -4.54
C ASN A 98 -8.88 -2.03 -5.88
N PRO A 99 -9.98 -1.28 -5.87
CA PRO A 99 -10.56 -0.69 -7.08
C PRO A 99 -9.64 0.35 -7.74
N ILE A 100 -8.77 1.04 -6.97
CA ILE A 100 -7.83 2.02 -7.54
C ILE A 100 -6.82 1.30 -8.44
N SER A 101 -6.24 0.20 -7.98
CA SER A 101 -5.30 -0.61 -8.79
C SER A 101 -5.98 -1.18 -10.03
N LEU A 102 -7.23 -1.63 -9.90
CA LEU A 102 -8.00 -2.18 -11.04
C LEU A 102 -8.30 -1.11 -12.09
N ALA A 103 -8.70 0.08 -11.68
CA ALA A 103 -9.07 1.18 -12.58
C ALA A 103 -7.85 1.86 -13.22
N THR A 104 -6.74 2.02 -12.48
CA THR A 104 -5.58 2.81 -12.92
C THR A 104 -4.39 1.98 -13.38
N GLY A 105 -4.36 0.68 -13.07
CA GLY A 105 -3.18 -0.17 -13.28
C GLY A 105 -2.01 0.15 -12.34
N ILE A 106 -2.18 1.08 -11.39
CA ILE A 106 -1.14 1.40 -10.39
C ILE A 106 -1.08 0.25 -9.38
N SER A 107 0.11 -0.31 -9.18
CA SER A 107 0.30 -1.41 -8.25
C SER A 107 0.08 -0.98 -6.79
N HIS A 108 -0.39 -1.91 -5.96
CA HIS A 108 -0.69 -1.62 -4.55
C HIS A 108 0.54 -1.15 -3.75
N GLU A 109 1.77 -1.55 -4.13
CA GLU A 109 2.99 -1.06 -3.46
C GLU A 109 3.18 0.44 -3.67
N LYS A 110 2.83 0.95 -4.85
CA LYS A 110 2.88 2.40 -5.13
C LYS A 110 1.80 3.14 -4.34
N LEU A 111 0.64 2.50 -4.11
CA LEU A 111 -0.44 3.05 -3.30
C LEU A 111 -0.12 3.08 -1.79
N GLN A 112 0.82 2.25 -1.30
CA GLN A 112 1.24 2.27 0.10
C GLN A 112 1.75 3.63 0.59
N VAL A 113 2.28 4.46 -0.31
CA VAL A 113 2.68 5.83 0.01
C VAL A 113 1.46 6.64 0.46
N PHE A 114 0.36 6.54 -0.27
CA PHE A 114 -0.90 7.22 0.06
C PHE A 114 -1.51 6.72 1.37
N HIS A 115 -1.46 5.41 1.62
CA HIS A 115 -1.88 4.84 2.91
C HIS A 115 -1.08 5.43 4.08
N GLN A 116 0.25 5.43 3.99
CA GLN A 116 1.12 5.88 5.06
C GLN A 116 0.99 7.39 5.35
N TYR A 117 0.96 8.22 4.31
CA TYR A 117 0.85 9.67 4.48
C TYR A 117 -0.58 10.10 4.74
N GLY A 118 -1.58 9.42 4.15
CA GLY A 118 -2.98 9.64 4.44
C GLY A 118 -3.31 9.40 5.92
N ALA A 119 -2.73 8.34 6.53
CA ALA A 119 -2.89 8.08 7.96
C ALA A 119 -2.27 9.17 8.86
N ARG A 120 -1.18 9.83 8.43
CA ARG A 120 -0.61 10.98 9.14
C ARG A 120 -1.48 12.22 9.00
N ILE A 121 -2.05 12.45 7.82
CA ILE A 121 -3.02 13.53 7.61
C ILE A 121 -4.25 13.27 8.47
N LEU A 122 -4.75 12.04 8.53
CA LEU A 122 -5.86 11.64 9.40
C LEU A 122 -5.55 11.98 10.86
N LEU A 123 -4.36 11.62 11.37
CA LEU A 123 -3.95 11.96 12.74
C LEU A 123 -3.96 13.47 12.98
N PHE A 124 -3.39 14.25 12.06
CA PHE A 124 -3.38 15.71 12.17
C PHE A 124 -4.80 16.30 12.23
N ILE A 125 -5.69 15.89 11.33
CA ILE A 125 -7.09 16.35 11.30
C ILE A 125 -7.86 15.87 12.53
N SER A 126 -7.58 14.65 13.04
CA SER A 126 -8.20 14.14 14.27
C SER A 126 -7.77 14.94 15.52
N VAL A 127 -6.54 15.45 15.55
CA VAL A 127 -6.10 16.36 16.62
C VAL A 127 -6.85 17.71 16.53
N LEU A 128 -7.03 18.25 15.30
CA LEU A 128 -7.86 19.46 15.11
C LEU A 128 -9.33 19.25 15.45
N HIS A 129 -9.84 18.01 15.38
CA HIS A 129 -11.17 17.64 15.87
C HIS A 129 -11.21 17.59 17.40
N GLY A 130 -10.26 16.88 18.02
CA GLY A 130 -10.29 16.58 19.46
C GLY A 130 -10.03 17.81 20.36
N ILE A 131 -9.08 18.69 19.97
CA ILE A 131 -8.72 19.85 20.81
C ILE A 131 -9.93 20.77 21.06
N PRO A 132 -10.69 21.22 20.06
CA PRO A 132 -11.85 22.07 20.31
C PRO A 132 -12.94 21.36 21.11
N MET A 133 -13.14 20.07 20.93
CA MET A 133 -14.10 19.27 21.72
C MET A 133 -13.76 19.29 23.22
N LEU A 134 -12.47 19.21 23.57
CA LEU A 134 -12.01 19.29 24.96
C LEU A 134 -12.10 20.71 25.52
N VAL A 135 -11.85 21.73 24.70
CA VAL A 135 -11.76 23.13 25.17
C VAL A 135 -13.13 23.80 25.27
N GLN A 136 -14.09 23.45 24.41
CA GLN A 136 -15.40 24.10 24.37
C GLN A 136 -16.15 24.10 25.72
N PRO A 137 -16.27 22.95 26.45
CA PRO A 137 -16.97 22.93 27.75
C PRO A 137 -16.34 23.89 28.77
N TYR A 138 -15.00 23.97 28.79
CA TYR A 138 -14.30 24.92 29.65
C TYR A 138 -14.65 26.37 29.32
N LEU A 139 -14.68 26.73 28.06
CA LEU A 139 -15.03 28.07 27.58
C LEU A 139 -16.47 28.43 27.92
N ASP A 140 -17.39 27.48 27.76
CA ASP A 140 -18.81 27.66 28.06
C ASP A 140 -19.05 27.85 29.57
N GLY A 141 -18.42 27.01 30.40
CA GLY A 141 -18.51 27.14 31.86
C GLY A 141 -17.95 28.45 32.40
N LYS A 142 -16.78 28.86 31.86
CA LYS A 142 -16.16 30.14 32.22
C LYS A 142 -17.04 31.32 31.78
N ARG A 143 -17.64 31.27 30.59
CA ARG A 143 -18.50 32.35 30.07
C ARG A 143 -19.79 32.50 30.89
N SER A 144 -20.46 31.37 31.22
CA SER A 144 -21.71 31.36 31.97
C SER A 144 -21.57 31.89 33.41
N SER A 145 -20.38 31.82 33.99
CA SER A 145 -20.04 32.29 35.33
C SER A 145 -19.44 33.69 35.38
N GLY A 146 -19.53 34.46 34.31
CA GLY A 146 -18.93 35.81 34.29
C GLY A 146 -17.41 35.82 34.27
N GLY A 147 -16.77 34.74 33.83
CA GLY A 147 -15.32 34.66 33.66
C GLY A 147 -14.57 33.80 34.69
N ASP A 148 -15.27 33.11 35.59
CA ASP A 148 -14.65 32.26 36.62
C ASP A 148 -13.97 31.03 36.01
N PRO A 149 -12.65 30.87 36.14
CA PRO A 149 -11.93 29.68 35.69
C PRO A 149 -12.33 28.40 36.46
N ALA A 150 -12.83 28.50 37.68
CA ALA A 150 -13.26 27.32 38.43
C ALA A 150 -14.51 26.70 37.84
N ALA A 151 -15.49 27.50 37.46
CA ALA A 151 -16.68 27.07 36.74
C ALA A 151 -16.34 26.42 35.38
N GLY A 152 -15.34 26.93 34.70
CA GLY A 152 -14.82 26.32 33.45
C GLY A 152 -14.27 24.90 33.66
N ARG A 153 -13.48 24.69 34.76
CA ARG A 153 -12.96 23.38 35.11
C ARG A 153 -14.06 22.38 35.48
N THR A 154 -15.04 22.86 36.26
CA THR A 154 -16.22 22.05 36.67
C THR A 154 -17.01 21.63 35.43
N ALA A 155 -17.32 22.53 34.51
CA ALA A 155 -18.04 22.23 33.28
C ALA A 155 -17.29 21.23 32.38
N MET A 156 -15.96 21.34 32.33
CA MET A 156 -15.13 20.37 31.57
C MET A 156 -15.18 18.98 32.24
N GLN A 157 -15.13 18.90 33.58
CA GLN A 157 -15.25 17.64 34.30
C GLN A 157 -16.64 17.02 34.11
N GLU A 158 -17.71 17.79 34.24
CA GLU A 158 -19.08 17.35 33.98
C GLU A 158 -19.26 16.83 32.55
N ALA A 159 -18.67 17.51 31.55
CA ALA A 159 -18.71 17.06 30.15
C ALA A 159 -17.97 15.73 29.98
N TRP A 160 -16.85 15.52 30.68
CA TRP A 160 -16.10 14.28 30.67
C TRP A 160 -16.91 13.13 31.28
N ASP A 161 -17.49 13.35 32.48
CA ASP A 161 -18.15 12.31 33.26
C ASP A 161 -19.51 11.89 32.65
N ASN A 162 -20.19 12.79 31.92
CA ASN A 162 -21.54 12.57 31.43
C ASN A 162 -21.64 12.35 29.91
N ASN A 163 -20.53 12.49 29.15
CA ASN A 163 -20.58 12.34 27.72
C ASN A 163 -19.64 11.21 27.20
N PRO A 164 -20.17 10.04 26.86
CA PRO A 164 -19.37 8.88 26.44
C PRO A 164 -18.53 9.12 25.18
N HIS A 165 -18.79 10.20 24.42
CA HIS A 165 -17.95 10.56 23.28
C HIS A 165 -16.57 11.10 23.68
N PHE A 166 -16.37 11.60 24.91
CA PHE A 166 -15.06 11.99 25.39
C PHE A 166 -14.18 10.75 25.62
N GLU A 167 -14.72 9.73 26.27
CA GLU A 167 -14.01 8.48 26.50
C GLU A 167 -13.68 7.78 25.16
N SER A 168 -14.68 7.57 24.32
CA SER A 168 -14.49 6.91 23.03
C SER A 168 -13.56 7.69 22.11
N GLY A 169 -13.62 9.03 22.09
CA GLY A 169 -12.71 9.90 21.35
C GLY A 169 -11.27 9.80 21.84
N THR A 170 -11.08 9.70 23.16
CA THR A 170 -9.76 9.49 23.77
C THR A 170 -9.18 8.13 23.38
N VAL A 171 -9.97 7.07 23.45
CA VAL A 171 -9.56 5.74 22.97
C VAL A 171 -9.14 5.80 21.50
N LEU A 172 -9.94 6.44 20.64
CA LEU A 172 -9.66 6.56 19.23
C LEU A 172 -8.36 7.31 18.94
N ILE A 173 -8.11 8.44 19.61
CA ILE A 173 -6.87 9.19 19.39
C ILE A 173 -5.64 8.42 19.88
N VAL A 174 -5.73 7.71 21.00
CA VAL A 174 -4.66 6.84 21.51
C VAL A 174 -4.36 5.72 20.52
N LEU A 175 -5.38 5.02 20.02
CA LEU A 175 -5.21 3.97 19.01
C LEU A 175 -4.59 4.53 17.73
N LEU A 176 -5.05 5.70 17.26
CA LEU A 176 -4.55 6.33 16.05
C LEU A 176 -3.10 6.79 16.19
N VAL A 177 -2.72 7.36 17.33
CA VAL A 177 -1.33 7.72 17.66
C VAL A 177 -0.46 6.47 17.67
N TRP A 178 -0.91 5.43 18.35
CA TRP A 178 -0.17 4.16 18.45
C TRP A 178 0.05 3.53 17.07
N ILE A 179 -0.99 3.44 16.22
CA ILE A 179 -0.86 2.93 14.85
C ILE A 179 0.19 3.72 14.07
N ASN A 180 0.17 5.05 14.17
CA ASN A 180 1.13 5.90 13.47
C ASN A 180 2.57 5.71 13.98
N ILE A 181 2.79 5.67 15.29
CA ILE A 181 4.11 5.47 15.90
C ILE A 181 4.66 4.09 15.58
N SER A 182 3.87 3.04 15.83
CA SER A 182 4.30 1.65 15.59
C SER A 182 4.54 1.35 14.11
N SER A 183 3.97 2.14 13.21
CA SER A 183 4.18 2.05 11.75
C SER A 183 5.43 2.77 11.26
N MET A 184 6.17 3.46 12.12
CA MET A 184 7.43 4.11 11.74
C MET A 184 8.48 3.07 11.32
N ARG A 185 9.37 3.47 10.38
CA ARG A 185 10.40 2.58 9.80
C ARG A 185 11.25 1.88 10.86
N PHE A 186 11.54 2.54 11.96
CA PHE A 186 12.31 1.99 13.07
C PHE A 186 11.65 0.74 13.67
N PHE A 187 10.40 0.86 14.12
CA PHE A 187 9.66 -0.26 14.75
C PHE A 187 9.39 -1.40 13.77
N ARG A 188 9.04 -1.11 12.53
CA ARG A 188 8.84 -2.12 11.49
C ARG A 188 10.08 -2.94 11.17
N ARG A 189 11.28 -2.37 11.33
CA ARG A 189 12.54 -3.08 11.11
C ARG A 189 12.92 -4.00 12.26
N LEU A 190 12.52 -3.69 13.48
CA LEU A 190 12.80 -4.52 14.64
C LEU A 190 12.06 -5.86 14.57
N HIS A 191 10.74 -5.83 14.42
CA HIS A 191 9.87 -7.01 14.39
C HIS A 191 8.71 -6.83 13.43
N TYR A 192 8.93 -7.09 12.14
CA TYR A 192 7.92 -6.87 11.10
C TYR A 192 6.64 -7.72 11.30
N GLU A 193 6.78 -8.97 11.72
CA GLU A 193 5.64 -9.86 11.94
C GLU A 193 4.73 -9.37 13.08
N PHE A 194 5.34 -8.93 14.19
CA PHE A 194 4.62 -8.32 15.29
C PHE A 194 3.93 -7.02 14.88
N PHE A 195 4.64 -6.19 14.10
CA PHE A 195 4.05 -4.97 13.54
C PHE A 195 2.77 -5.27 12.76
N VAL A 196 2.79 -6.22 11.82
CA VAL A 196 1.60 -6.56 11.01
C VAL A 196 0.46 -7.05 11.89
N PHE A 197 0.75 -7.94 12.83
CA PHE A 197 -0.25 -8.52 13.74
C PHE A 197 -0.95 -7.44 14.58
N GLN A 198 -0.19 -6.63 15.30
CA GLN A 198 -0.74 -5.57 16.14
C GLN A 198 -1.43 -4.48 15.32
N HIS A 199 -0.90 -4.12 14.14
CA HIS A 199 -1.49 -3.12 13.26
C HIS A 199 -2.91 -3.52 12.83
N VAL A 200 -3.11 -4.78 12.44
CA VAL A 200 -4.44 -5.28 12.06
C VAL A 200 -5.40 -5.26 13.25
N ILE A 201 -4.99 -5.78 14.42
CA ILE A 201 -5.86 -5.81 15.61
C ILE A 201 -6.28 -4.41 16.02
N ILE A 202 -5.33 -3.48 16.13
CA ILE A 202 -5.61 -2.12 16.57
C ILE A 202 -6.44 -1.36 15.50
N THR A 203 -6.21 -1.63 14.22
CA THR A 203 -7.04 -1.06 13.14
C THR A 203 -8.49 -1.55 13.23
N VAL A 204 -8.71 -2.83 13.53
CA VAL A 204 -10.07 -3.37 13.75
C VAL A 204 -10.70 -2.73 14.99
N ALA A 205 -9.96 -2.62 16.10
CA ALA A 205 -10.43 -1.95 17.33
C ALA A 205 -10.76 -0.47 17.07
N PHE A 206 -9.91 0.24 16.31
CA PHE A 206 -10.16 1.63 15.90
C PHE A 206 -11.44 1.76 15.10
N LEU A 207 -11.62 0.94 14.06
CA LEU A 207 -12.82 0.97 13.23
C LEU A 207 -14.08 0.60 14.03
N ALA A 208 -14.02 -0.40 14.91
CA ALA A 208 -15.14 -0.81 15.76
C ALA A 208 -15.56 0.30 16.73
N ASN A 209 -14.61 1.00 17.36
CA ASN A 209 -14.91 2.12 18.25
C ASN A 209 -15.37 3.38 17.52
N LEU A 210 -15.05 3.51 16.24
CA LEU A 210 -15.45 4.67 15.47
C LEU A 210 -16.96 4.69 15.17
N PHE A 211 -17.62 3.54 15.06
CA PHE A 211 -19.08 3.44 14.86
C PHE A 211 -19.87 4.09 16.00
N PRO A 212 -19.72 3.71 17.27
CA PRO A 212 -20.44 4.36 18.38
C PRO A 212 -19.99 5.82 18.56
N HIS A 213 -18.70 6.15 18.33
CA HIS A 213 -18.22 7.52 18.45
C HIS A 213 -18.87 8.47 17.43
N SER A 214 -19.09 8.02 16.19
CA SER A 214 -19.66 8.83 15.10
C SER A 214 -21.19 8.90 15.11
N ASN A 215 -21.88 8.11 15.94
CA ASN A 215 -23.34 7.91 15.92
C ASN A 215 -24.16 9.18 16.19
N VAL A 216 -23.60 10.17 16.86
CA VAL A 216 -24.39 11.29 17.42
C VAL A 216 -24.42 12.52 16.52
N THR A 217 -23.64 12.55 15.42
CA THR A 217 -23.43 13.84 14.77
C THR A 217 -24.24 14.04 13.51
N TYR A 218 -24.33 13.05 12.64
CA TYR A 218 -25.11 13.11 11.38
C TYR A 218 -25.26 11.69 10.83
N MET A 219 -26.45 11.32 10.33
CA MET A 219 -26.68 10.03 9.68
C MET A 219 -25.70 9.74 8.53
N ASP A 220 -25.17 10.80 7.89
CA ASP A 220 -24.18 10.69 6.79
C ASP A 220 -22.79 10.21 7.25
N SER A 221 -22.45 10.35 8.54
CA SER A 221 -21.16 9.89 9.07
C SER A 221 -20.97 8.37 8.88
N TRP A 222 -22.02 7.60 9.01
CA TRP A 222 -22.00 6.15 8.83
C TRP A 222 -21.80 5.72 7.39
N ASN A 223 -22.18 6.55 6.41
CA ASN A 223 -21.94 6.25 5.00
C ASN A 223 -20.46 6.04 4.69
N TYR A 224 -19.56 6.84 5.28
CA TYR A 224 -18.12 6.66 5.13
C TYR A 224 -17.63 5.36 5.79
N LEU A 225 -18.20 4.98 6.92
CA LEU A 225 -17.85 3.74 7.62
C LEU A 225 -18.37 2.52 6.87
N PHE A 226 -19.62 2.54 6.39
CA PHE A 226 -20.16 1.47 5.54
C PHE A 226 -19.39 1.34 4.22
N ALA A 227 -19.03 2.45 3.58
CA ALA A 227 -18.16 2.44 2.41
C ALA A 227 -16.78 1.80 2.72
N THR A 228 -16.20 2.11 3.90
CA THR A 228 -14.94 1.49 4.34
C THR A 228 -15.09 -0.02 4.51
N VAL A 229 -16.13 -0.47 5.22
CA VAL A 229 -16.40 -1.90 5.43
C VAL A 229 -16.65 -2.60 4.10
N ALA A 230 -17.44 -2.00 3.21
CA ALA A 230 -17.69 -2.54 1.87
C ALA A 230 -16.40 -2.70 1.05
N LEU A 231 -15.50 -1.73 1.11
CA LEU A 231 -14.19 -1.79 0.43
C LEU A 231 -13.26 -2.85 1.04
N ILE A 232 -13.31 -3.04 2.35
CA ILE A 232 -12.59 -4.13 3.04
C ILE A 232 -13.13 -5.49 2.58
N ILE A 233 -14.45 -5.67 2.60
CA ILE A 233 -15.12 -6.90 2.13
C ILE A 233 -14.78 -7.15 0.66
N TRP A 234 -14.87 -6.14 -0.19
CA TRP A 234 -14.48 -6.21 -1.60
C TRP A 234 -13.04 -6.71 -1.76
N SER A 235 -12.10 -6.14 -1.00
CA SER A 235 -10.71 -6.56 -1.05
C SER A 235 -10.52 -8.03 -0.64
N TRP A 236 -11.22 -8.47 0.39
CA TRP A 236 -11.18 -9.84 0.88
C TRP A 236 -11.78 -10.83 -0.12
N LEU A 237 -12.98 -10.52 -0.63
CA LEU A 237 -13.65 -11.35 -1.64
C LEU A 237 -12.85 -11.44 -2.92
N GLY A 238 -12.33 -10.32 -3.43
CA GLY A 238 -11.50 -10.31 -4.62
C GLY A 238 -10.23 -11.16 -4.48
N ARG A 239 -9.58 -11.10 -3.31
CA ARG A 239 -8.44 -11.97 -3.00
C ARG A 239 -8.84 -13.44 -2.86
N LEU A 240 -9.99 -13.72 -2.28
CA LEU A 240 -10.50 -15.09 -2.20
C LEU A 240 -10.74 -15.67 -3.60
N VAL A 241 -11.45 -14.92 -4.46
CA VAL A 241 -11.69 -15.31 -5.86
C VAL A 241 -10.37 -15.53 -6.60
N LEU A 242 -9.42 -14.60 -6.47
CA LEU A 242 -8.10 -14.73 -7.08
C LEU A 242 -7.36 -15.96 -6.56
N SER A 243 -7.43 -16.24 -5.25
CA SER A 243 -6.80 -17.41 -4.64
C SER A 243 -7.44 -18.70 -5.14
N ILE A 244 -8.78 -18.77 -5.26
CA ILE A 244 -9.49 -19.91 -5.83
C ILE A 244 -9.06 -20.13 -7.29
N TYR A 245 -9.03 -19.07 -8.09
CA TYR A 245 -8.59 -19.12 -9.48
C TYR A 245 -7.15 -19.64 -9.61
N CYS A 246 -6.22 -19.09 -8.82
CA CYS A 246 -4.81 -19.47 -8.89
C CYS A 246 -4.54 -20.92 -8.42
N ASN A 247 -5.29 -21.40 -7.45
CA ASN A 247 -5.00 -22.69 -6.80
C ASN A 247 -6.02 -23.79 -7.16
N LYS A 248 -7.10 -23.50 -7.92
CA LYS A 248 -8.16 -24.46 -8.27
C LYS A 248 -8.69 -25.22 -7.04
N LEU A 249 -8.89 -24.53 -5.91
CA LEU A 249 -9.33 -25.08 -4.62
C LEU A 249 -8.38 -26.10 -3.98
N SER A 250 -7.16 -26.26 -4.48
CA SER A 250 -6.15 -27.16 -3.94
C SER A 250 -4.82 -26.44 -3.72
N THR A 251 -3.88 -27.08 -3.04
CA THR A 251 -2.51 -26.58 -2.94
C THR A 251 -1.73 -26.94 -4.20
N ALA A 252 -1.02 -25.96 -4.76
CA ALA A 252 0.02 -26.27 -5.75
C ALA A 252 1.21 -26.94 -5.07
N HIS A 253 1.97 -27.73 -5.81
CA HIS A 253 3.20 -28.34 -5.34
C HIS A 253 4.40 -27.63 -5.94
N ALA A 254 5.21 -27.02 -5.09
CA ALA A 254 6.47 -26.43 -5.47
C ALA A 254 7.59 -27.46 -5.40
N GLN A 255 8.39 -27.52 -6.45
CA GLN A 255 9.63 -28.27 -6.46
C GLN A 255 10.77 -27.37 -5.96
N LEU A 256 11.52 -27.82 -4.96
CA LEU A 256 12.66 -27.13 -4.39
C LEU A 256 13.96 -27.77 -4.89
N GLU A 257 14.84 -26.94 -5.38
CA GLU A 257 16.19 -27.37 -5.78
C GLU A 257 17.22 -26.51 -5.03
N ASN A 258 18.17 -27.16 -4.40
CA ASN A 258 19.27 -26.47 -3.76
C ASN A 258 20.28 -26.05 -4.82
N LEU A 259 20.43 -24.76 -5.01
CA LEU A 259 21.53 -24.17 -5.75
C LEU A 259 22.59 -23.76 -4.73
N ASN A 260 23.83 -24.12 -4.95
CA ASN A 260 24.94 -23.77 -4.06
C ASN A 260 24.91 -22.29 -3.61
N GLU A 261 25.70 -21.89 -2.65
CA GLU A 261 25.84 -20.51 -2.16
C GLU A 261 24.61 -19.89 -1.49
N GLY A 262 23.73 -20.73 -0.89
CA GLY A 262 22.57 -20.25 -0.15
C GLY A 262 21.40 -19.81 -1.04
N MET A 263 21.34 -20.32 -2.26
CA MET A 263 20.23 -20.07 -3.20
C MET A 263 19.33 -21.31 -3.31
N THR A 264 18.03 -21.08 -3.44
CA THR A 264 17.02 -22.12 -3.69
C THR A 264 16.24 -21.75 -4.94
N ARG A 265 16.14 -22.68 -5.90
CA ARG A 265 15.20 -22.60 -7.00
C ARG A 265 13.87 -23.19 -6.57
N ILE A 266 12.79 -22.47 -6.76
CA ILE A 266 11.41 -22.90 -6.52
C ILE A 266 10.73 -22.96 -7.86
N SER A 267 10.30 -24.15 -8.29
CA SER A 267 9.61 -24.35 -9.57
C SER A 267 8.17 -24.76 -9.34
N LEU A 268 7.24 -24.15 -10.05
CA LEU A 268 5.79 -24.32 -9.93
C LEU A 268 5.19 -24.50 -11.33
N LYS A 269 4.49 -25.62 -11.57
CA LYS A 269 3.64 -25.76 -12.75
C LYS A 269 2.29 -25.05 -12.49
N THR A 270 1.87 -24.20 -13.41
CA THR A 270 0.66 -23.41 -13.22
C THR A 270 -0.01 -23.06 -14.56
N HIS A 271 -1.31 -22.79 -14.51
CA HIS A 271 -2.11 -22.25 -15.62
C HIS A 271 -2.18 -20.71 -15.59
N ILE A 272 -1.61 -20.09 -14.57
CA ILE A 272 -1.62 -18.64 -14.41
C ILE A 272 -0.79 -18.00 -15.53
N LYS A 273 -1.30 -16.93 -16.12
CA LYS A 273 -0.55 -16.09 -17.05
C LYS A 273 0.04 -14.90 -16.30
N TRP A 274 1.27 -14.55 -16.58
CA TRP A 274 1.95 -13.40 -15.98
C TRP A 274 2.69 -12.59 -17.03
N LYS A 275 3.09 -11.39 -16.66
CA LYS A 275 3.98 -10.55 -17.48
C LYS A 275 5.38 -10.55 -16.86
N PRO A 276 6.44 -10.47 -17.68
CA PRO A 276 7.81 -10.36 -17.17
C PRO A 276 7.97 -9.22 -16.15
N GLY A 277 8.75 -9.46 -15.10
CA GLY A 277 8.94 -8.51 -14.00
C GLY A 277 7.82 -8.47 -12.96
N GLN A 278 6.79 -9.30 -13.09
CA GLN A 278 5.79 -9.49 -12.04
C GLN A 278 6.30 -10.41 -10.93
N TYR A 279 5.62 -10.37 -9.79
CA TYR A 279 5.90 -11.22 -8.63
C TYR A 279 4.60 -11.85 -8.11
N ILE A 280 4.74 -12.93 -7.35
CA ILE A 280 3.66 -13.63 -6.66
C ILE A 280 3.95 -13.70 -5.17
N TYR A 281 2.89 -13.74 -4.37
CA TYR A 281 3.03 -14.15 -2.97
C TYR A 281 2.86 -15.64 -2.86
N LEU A 282 3.79 -16.29 -2.15
CA LEU A 282 3.72 -17.69 -1.81
C LEU A 282 3.47 -17.83 -0.31
N ARG A 283 2.52 -18.72 0.04
CA ARG A 283 2.24 -19.12 1.40
C ARG A 283 2.54 -20.61 1.54
N PHE A 284 3.37 -20.96 2.50
CA PHE A 284 3.79 -22.32 2.79
C PHE A 284 3.11 -22.81 4.07
N PRO A 285 1.94 -23.49 3.99
CA PRO A 285 1.12 -23.83 5.16
C PRO A 285 1.85 -24.68 6.19
N PHE A 286 2.77 -25.55 5.76
CA PHE A 286 3.55 -26.42 6.66
C PHE A 286 4.82 -25.78 7.25
N LEU A 287 5.15 -24.54 6.87
CA LEU A 287 6.28 -23.82 7.44
C LEU A 287 5.83 -22.63 8.29
N LYS A 288 4.86 -21.85 7.81
CA LYS A 288 4.24 -20.70 8.50
C LYS A 288 2.86 -20.41 7.91
N VAL A 289 1.80 -20.80 8.60
CA VAL A 289 0.41 -20.78 8.12
C VAL A 289 -0.07 -19.37 7.73
N LEU A 290 0.25 -18.37 8.53
CA LEU A 290 -0.29 -17.00 8.36
C LEU A 290 0.59 -16.09 7.50
N GLN A 291 1.78 -16.54 7.09
CA GLN A 291 2.72 -15.69 6.37
C GLN A 291 2.69 -15.94 4.87
N SER A 292 2.60 -14.86 4.11
CA SER A 292 2.81 -14.87 2.66
C SER A 292 4.00 -13.99 2.31
N HIS A 293 4.89 -14.48 1.47
CA HIS A 293 6.12 -13.80 1.08
C HIS A 293 6.13 -13.50 -0.42
N PRO A 294 6.52 -12.28 -0.83
CA PRO A 294 6.62 -11.92 -2.24
C PRO A 294 7.87 -12.52 -2.86
N PHE A 295 7.73 -13.09 -4.04
CA PHE A 295 8.82 -13.63 -4.84
C PHE A 295 8.67 -13.21 -6.30
N THR A 296 9.73 -12.66 -6.86
CA THR A 296 9.78 -12.27 -8.28
C THR A 296 9.81 -13.51 -9.16
N ILE A 297 9.00 -13.53 -10.22
CA ILE A 297 8.98 -14.57 -11.22
C ILE A 297 10.17 -14.36 -12.16
N THR A 298 11.00 -15.40 -12.33
CA THR A 298 12.24 -15.32 -13.14
C THR A 298 12.09 -15.87 -14.55
N THR A 299 10.92 -16.40 -14.90
CA THR A 299 10.61 -16.97 -16.21
C THR A 299 9.63 -16.09 -16.98
N ILE A 300 9.60 -16.27 -18.30
CA ILE A 300 8.55 -15.76 -19.17
C ILE A 300 7.49 -16.85 -19.37
N PRO A 301 6.21 -16.50 -19.56
CA PRO A 301 5.17 -17.51 -19.79
C PRO A 301 5.38 -18.19 -21.13
N SER A 302 5.04 -19.48 -21.21
CA SER A 302 5.01 -20.21 -22.47
C SER A 302 3.90 -19.67 -23.38
N THR A 303 4.18 -19.57 -24.67
CA THR A 303 3.19 -19.23 -25.71
C THR A 303 2.43 -20.44 -26.22
N ASP A 304 3.02 -21.63 -26.15
CA ASP A 304 2.58 -22.84 -26.89
C ASP A 304 1.89 -23.87 -26.01
N SER A 305 1.72 -23.60 -24.69
CA SER A 305 1.07 -24.53 -23.77
C SER A 305 0.12 -23.84 -22.80
N ASP A 306 -0.95 -24.54 -22.41
CA ASP A 306 -1.91 -24.09 -21.40
C ASP A 306 -1.28 -24.00 -20.00
N THR A 307 -0.18 -24.70 -19.76
CA THR A 307 0.55 -24.68 -18.51
C THR A 307 1.94 -24.10 -18.71
N SER A 308 2.33 -23.24 -17.78
CA SER A 308 3.66 -22.63 -17.77
C SER A 308 4.37 -22.96 -16.44
N VAL A 309 5.69 -22.89 -16.45
CA VAL A 309 6.50 -23.09 -15.26
C VAL A 309 6.96 -21.74 -14.70
N ILE A 310 6.47 -21.38 -13.51
CA ILE A 310 7.02 -20.28 -12.74
C ILE A 310 8.29 -20.78 -12.06
N GLN A 311 9.40 -20.09 -12.27
CA GLN A 311 10.62 -20.25 -11.50
C GLN A 311 10.89 -19.03 -10.66
N ILE A 312 11.42 -19.26 -9.46
CA ILE A 312 11.77 -18.25 -8.47
C ILE A 312 13.15 -18.60 -7.92
N LEU A 313 14.02 -17.60 -7.80
CA LEU A 313 15.31 -17.75 -7.15
C LEU A 313 15.29 -17.05 -5.80
N ALA A 314 15.32 -17.82 -4.73
CA ALA A 314 15.26 -17.33 -3.37
C ALA A 314 16.61 -17.44 -2.67
N ARG A 315 17.15 -16.32 -2.18
CA ARG A 315 18.36 -16.32 -1.35
C ARG A 315 18.02 -16.56 0.11
N ALA A 316 18.72 -17.48 0.75
CA ALA A 316 18.57 -17.82 2.16
C ALA A 316 19.14 -16.67 3.04
N LYS A 317 18.28 -15.73 3.45
CA LYS A 317 18.67 -14.64 4.37
C LYS A 317 18.27 -14.94 5.81
N GLY A 318 17.09 -15.51 6.01
CA GLY A 318 16.48 -15.80 7.32
C GLY A 318 15.02 -16.19 7.16
N GLY A 319 14.33 -16.49 8.26
CA GLY A 319 12.91 -16.82 8.26
C GLY A 319 12.54 -17.93 7.28
N ILE A 320 11.56 -17.67 6.41
CA ILE A 320 11.03 -18.68 5.47
C ILE A 320 12.07 -19.09 4.41
N THR A 321 12.84 -18.14 3.89
CA THR A 321 13.81 -18.43 2.82
C THR A 321 14.95 -19.35 3.32
N ARG A 322 15.34 -19.22 4.58
CA ARG A 322 16.30 -20.12 5.23
C ARG A 322 15.71 -21.52 5.40
N LYS A 323 14.47 -21.61 5.89
CA LYS A 323 13.78 -22.91 6.05
C LYS A 323 13.62 -23.64 4.71
N LEU A 324 13.30 -22.94 3.63
CA LEU A 324 13.20 -23.52 2.29
C LEU A 324 14.55 -24.05 1.80
N TYR A 325 15.62 -23.31 2.01
CA TYR A 325 16.98 -23.73 1.68
C TYR A 325 17.41 -24.98 2.46
N ASP A 326 17.22 -24.98 3.78
CA ASP A 326 17.60 -26.11 4.64
C ASP A 326 16.78 -27.37 4.28
N ARG A 327 15.51 -27.21 3.91
CA ARG A 327 14.64 -28.29 3.44
C ARG A 327 15.14 -28.88 2.11
N ALA A 328 15.49 -28.01 1.14
CA ALA A 328 16.04 -28.44 -0.15
C ALA A 328 17.38 -29.15 0.03
N LYS A 329 18.25 -28.67 0.95
CA LYS A 329 19.52 -29.29 1.30
C LYS A 329 19.35 -30.71 1.90
N GLN A 330 18.24 -30.95 2.63
CA GLN A 330 17.88 -32.25 3.18
C GLN A 330 17.27 -33.23 2.15
N GLY A 331 17.22 -32.87 0.87
CA GLY A 331 16.61 -33.70 -0.18
C GLY A 331 15.07 -33.70 -0.20
N LYS A 332 14.43 -32.85 0.61
CA LYS A 332 12.97 -32.67 0.63
C LYS A 332 12.55 -31.73 -0.48
N THR A 333 12.39 -32.27 -1.69
CA THR A 333 12.25 -31.49 -2.92
C THR A 333 10.84 -30.97 -3.19
N HIS A 334 9.81 -31.45 -2.51
CA HIS A 334 8.42 -31.05 -2.75
C HIS A 334 7.83 -30.40 -1.50
N ILE A 335 7.06 -29.32 -1.72
CA ILE A 335 6.32 -28.63 -0.67
C ILE A 335 5.00 -28.08 -1.21
N PRO A 336 3.87 -28.27 -0.51
CA PRO A 336 2.62 -27.63 -0.88
C PRO A 336 2.66 -26.13 -0.63
N VAL A 337 2.07 -25.38 -1.55
CA VAL A 337 2.10 -23.93 -1.55
C VAL A 337 0.79 -23.35 -2.08
N PHE A 338 0.34 -22.23 -1.50
CA PHE A 338 -0.72 -21.40 -2.07
C PHE A 338 -0.09 -20.22 -2.82
N ILE A 339 -0.62 -19.98 -4.02
CA ILE A 339 -0.21 -18.87 -4.90
C ILE A 339 -1.25 -17.75 -4.78
N ASP A 340 -0.77 -16.53 -4.59
CA ASP A 340 -1.58 -15.30 -4.57
C ASP A 340 -0.92 -14.29 -5.52
N GLY A 341 -1.58 -13.96 -6.62
CA GLY A 341 -1.04 -13.07 -7.67
C GLY A 341 -1.38 -13.55 -9.08
N PRO A 342 -0.70 -13.04 -10.12
CA PRO A 342 0.49 -12.18 -10.09
C PRO A 342 0.19 -10.70 -9.77
N TYR A 343 1.19 -10.01 -9.25
CA TYR A 343 1.12 -8.60 -8.87
C TYR A 343 2.26 -7.77 -9.48
N GLY A 344 2.09 -6.46 -9.45
CA GLY A 344 3.11 -5.52 -9.89
C GLY A 344 3.44 -5.64 -11.37
N GLY A 345 4.68 -5.37 -11.68
CA GLY A 345 5.23 -5.38 -13.03
C GLY A 345 5.79 -4.02 -13.42
N PRO A 346 6.70 -3.98 -14.38
CA PRO A 346 7.25 -2.75 -14.88
C PRO A 346 6.21 -2.00 -15.72
N ASN A 347 6.45 -0.71 -15.91
CA ASN A 347 5.72 0.07 -16.89
C ASN A 347 5.91 -0.53 -18.29
N ASN A 348 4.96 -0.28 -19.18
CA ASN A 348 5.06 -0.72 -20.56
C ASN A 348 6.34 -0.16 -21.19
N LEU A 349 7.22 -1.04 -21.65
CA LEU A 349 8.48 -0.69 -22.30
C LEU A 349 8.33 -0.51 -23.83
N LYS A 350 7.12 -0.65 -24.38
CA LYS A 350 6.84 -0.38 -25.79
C LYS A 350 7.08 1.10 -26.11
N GLY A 351 7.68 1.38 -27.25
CA GLY A 351 7.94 2.75 -27.74
C GLY A 351 9.25 3.37 -27.24
N TYR A 352 10.11 2.61 -26.54
CA TYR A 352 11.46 3.04 -26.24
C TYR A 352 12.44 2.38 -27.20
N LYS A 353 13.27 3.20 -27.88
CA LYS A 353 14.30 2.70 -28.79
C LYS A 353 15.52 2.15 -28.05
N HIS A 354 15.88 2.77 -26.92
CA HIS A 354 17.01 2.37 -26.10
C HIS A 354 16.52 2.05 -24.68
N ILE A 355 16.87 0.87 -24.18
CA ILE A 355 16.47 0.38 -22.86
C ILE A 355 17.72 -0.02 -22.08
N LEU A 356 17.91 0.58 -20.90
CA LEU A 356 18.96 0.22 -19.97
C LEU A 356 18.37 -0.55 -18.79
N LEU A 357 18.79 -1.81 -18.62
CA LEU A 357 18.40 -2.67 -17.50
C LEU A 357 19.57 -2.77 -16.49
N LEU A 358 19.40 -2.18 -15.31
CA LEU A 358 20.39 -2.18 -14.24
C LEU A 358 20.00 -3.14 -13.13
N SER A 359 20.87 -4.07 -12.78
CA SER A 359 20.66 -5.07 -11.72
C SER A 359 21.78 -5.09 -10.71
N GLY A 360 21.44 -5.20 -9.42
CA GLY A 360 22.39 -5.44 -8.33
C GLY A 360 22.10 -6.78 -7.64
N GLY A 361 23.09 -7.68 -7.58
CA GLY A 361 22.95 -8.97 -6.91
C GLY A 361 21.71 -9.76 -7.35
N THR A 362 20.82 -10.13 -6.41
CA THR A 362 19.57 -10.86 -6.71
C THR A 362 18.52 -10.02 -7.44
N GLY A 363 18.70 -8.72 -7.62
CA GLY A 363 17.80 -7.88 -8.41
C GLY A 363 17.72 -8.28 -9.89
N VAL A 364 18.68 -9.07 -10.37
CA VAL A 364 18.68 -9.68 -11.72
C VAL A 364 17.42 -10.50 -11.98
N THR A 365 16.81 -11.09 -10.95
CA THR A 365 15.58 -11.90 -11.07
C THR A 365 14.39 -11.13 -11.64
N CYS A 366 14.37 -9.80 -11.51
CA CYS A 366 13.36 -8.94 -12.10
C CYS A 366 13.69 -8.54 -13.55
N ASN A 367 14.96 -8.17 -13.82
CA ASN A 367 15.36 -7.63 -15.11
C ASN A 367 15.65 -8.70 -16.15
N PHE A 368 16.07 -9.90 -15.73
CA PHE A 368 16.37 -10.98 -16.68
C PHE A 368 15.16 -11.45 -17.48
N PRO A 369 13.97 -11.70 -16.87
CA PRO A 369 12.76 -12.01 -17.64
C PRO A 369 12.34 -10.87 -18.59
N LEU A 370 12.59 -9.61 -18.18
CA LEU A 370 12.34 -8.44 -19.04
C LEU A 370 13.25 -8.43 -20.25
N LEU A 371 14.54 -8.71 -20.05
CA LEU A 371 15.50 -8.85 -21.14
C LEU A 371 15.06 -9.93 -22.15
N LEU A 372 14.73 -11.13 -21.64
CA LEU A 372 14.29 -12.24 -22.50
C LEU A 372 13.03 -11.90 -23.30
N ASP A 373 12.04 -11.25 -22.66
CA ASP A 373 10.80 -10.84 -23.33
C ASP A 373 11.05 -9.73 -24.38
N LEU A 374 11.95 -8.80 -24.10
CA LEU A 374 12.33 -7.75 -25.05
C LEU A 374 13.05 -8.31 -26.26
N VAL A 375 14.03 -9.22 -26.06
CA VAL A 375 14.73 -9.88 -27.13
C VAL A 375 13.75 -10.64 -28.02
N ARG A 376 12.87 -11.46 -27.46
CA ARG A 376 11.81 -12.16 -28.19
C ARG A 376 10.93 -11.20 -29.01
N LYS A 377 10.54 -10.05 -28.42
CA LYS A 377 9.73 -9.03 -29.10
C LYS A 377 10.49 -8.31 -30.21
N MET A 378 11.80 -8.12 -30.05
CA MET A 378 12.66 -7.57 -31.13
C MET A 378 12.73 -8.54 -32.31
N GLU A 379 12.96 -9.83 -32.05
CA GLU A 379 12.97 -10.89 -33.08
C GLU A 379 11.65 -10.97 -33.83
N ASN A 380 10.53 -10.83 -33.12
CA ASN A 380 9.19 -10.85 -33.73
C ASN A 380 8.76 -9.50 -34.35
N GLY A 381 9.55 -8.45 -34.23
CA GLY A 381 9.18 -7.10 -34.71
C GLY A 381 8.03 -6.44 -33.95
N GLU A 382 7.78 -6.86 -32.70
CA GLU A 382 6.67 -6.38 -31.81
C GLU A 382 7.05 -5.15 -31.00
N THR A 383 8.28 -4.68 -31.04
CA THR A 383 8.78 -3.53 -30.29
C THR A 383 9.55 -2.57 -31.20
N GLU A 384 9.63 -1.30 -30.76
CA GLU A 384 10.45 -0.27 -31.39
C GLU A 384 11.87 -0.22 -30.80
N CYS A 385 12.20 -1.14 -29.89
CA CYS A 385 13.50 -1.20 -29.25
C CYS A 385 14.58 -1.59 -30.24
N GLU A 386 15.63 -0.77 -30.32
CA GLU A 386 16.79 -0.96 -31.19
C GLU A 386 18.03 -1.42 -30.43
N LEU A 387 18.13 -1.00 -29.11
CA LEU A 387 19.29 -1.28 -28.27
C LEU A 387 18.86 -1.61 -26.84
N ILE A 388 19.44 -2.68 -26.29
CA ILE A 388 19.27 -3.04 -24.88
C ILE A 388 20.65 -3.15 -24.23
N ASP A 389 20.89 -2.30 -23.22
CA ASP A 389 22.04 -2.42 -22.34
C ASP A 389 21.62 -3.16 -21.07
N PHE A 390 22.29 -4.28 -20.79
CA PHE A 390 22.05 -5.06 -19.57
C PHE A 390 23.29 -5.05 -18.68
N VAL A 391 23.17 -4.39 -17.52
CA VAL A 391 24.25 -4.27 -16.55
C VAL A 391 23.90 -4.99 -15.27
N TRP A 392 24.72 -5.97 -14.90
CA TRP A 392 24.54 -6.72 -13.66
C TRP A 392 25.78 -6.60 -12.77
N SER A 393 25.60 -5.91 -11.61
CA SER A 393 26.63 -5.77 -10.58
C SER A 393 26.56 -6.93 -9.60
N VAL A 394 27.64 -7.64 -9.41
CA VAL A 394 27.81 -8.74 -8.47
C VAL A 394 28.98 -8.44 -7.51
N ARG A 395 28.90 -8.96 -6.27
CA ARG A 395 29.96 -8.71 -5.27
C ARG A 395 31.24 -9.48 -5.55
N SER A 396 31.14 -10.70 -6.06
CA SER A 396 32.26 -11.54 -6.44
C SER A 396 31.84 -12.46 -7.58
N ARG A 397 32.76 -12.79 -8.49
CA ARG A 397 32.57 -13.91 -9.41
C ARG A 397 32.76 -15.20 -8.61
N SER A 398 31.84 -16.15 -8.68
CA SER A 398 32.11 -17.52 -8.26
C SER A 398 33.28 -18.06 -9.09
N LYS A 399 34.29 -18.58 -8.42
CA LYS A 399 35.38 -19.31 -9.07
C LYS A 399 34.85 -20.63 -9.61
#